data_d79de4c41f379e04f306be6738c2fd72
#
_entry.id   d79de4c41f379e04f306be6738c2fd72
#
_cell.length_a   1.000
_cell.length_b   1.000
_cell.length_c   1.000
_cell.angle_alpha   90.00
_cell.angle_beta   90.00
_cell.angle_gamma   90.00
#
_symmetry.space_group_name_H-M   'P 1'
#
loop_
_entity.id
_entity.type
_entity.pdbx_description
1 polymer ?
#
loop_
_entity_poly.entity_id
_entity_poly.type
_entity_poly.pdbx_seq_one_letter_code
_entity_poly.pdbx_strand_id
1 'polypeptide(L)'
;MFSKPAAILIALALGMEVYVDVGFKTWMPNYLAETFGVSKASAGLNAVLWHYLGAALGIMLGSRLGDRLVRRVPSVRFMIIGGGLLLGVPFIVWMSLATSYVTCCVAMFLFGVFRGAYDSNNFAAFFDVVEPRYHASAAGFNLMIAFLFGCFSPTVLGWTKAHYTMSTGLATLAIAYFVGFVLLVLAGRNFRRGSVCGKAL
;
A
#
# COMPACT_ATOMS: atom_id res chain seq x y z
N MET A 1 -10.58 -14.12 17.69
CA MET A 1 -10.30 -12.97 16.80
C MET A 1 -9.25 -13.31 15.73
N PHE A 2 -8.06 -13.76 16.08
CA PHE A 2 -6.97 -14.12 15.15
C PHE A 2 -6.83 -15.62 14.87
N SER A 3 -7.86 -16.41 15.07
CA SER A 3 -7.86 -17.84 14.71
C SER A 3 -7.80 -18.09 13.19
N LYS A 4 -8.07 -17.06 12.38
CA LYS A 4 -7.97 -17.16 10.92
C LYS A 4 -6.64 -16.59 10.44
N PRO A 5 -5.74 -17.39 9.86
CA PRO A 5 -4.43 -16.93 9.38
C PRO A 5 -4.54 -15.82 8.31
N ALA A 6 -5.65 -15.77 7.57
CA ALA A 6 -5.91 -14.71 6.59
C ALA A 6 -5.95 -13.31 7.23
N ALA A 7 -6.52 -13.14 8.44
CA ALA A 7 -6.59 -11.84 9.11
C ALA A 7 -5.19 -11.33 9.49
N ILE A 8 -4.30 -12.20 9.96
CA ILE A 8 -2.92 -11.86 10.31
C ILE A 8 -2.14 -11.45 9.05
N LEU A 9 -2.30 -12.20 7.97
CA LEU A 9 -1.62 -11.91 6.70
C LEU A 9 -2.06 -10.57 6.11
N ILE A 10 -3.35 -10.21 6.21
CA ILE A 10 -3.85 -8.89 5.78
C ILE A 10 -3.27 -7.79 6.67
N ALA A 11 -3.19 -7.99 7.99
CA ALA A 11 -2.62 -7.02 8.91
C ALA A 11 -1.14 -6.76 8.63
N LEU A 12 -0.36 -7.80 8.34
CA LEU A 12 1.04 -7.67 7.93
C LEU A 12 1.19 -6.97 6.57
N ALA A 13 0.28 -7.26 5.62
CA ALA A 13 0.28 -6.58 4.32
C ALA A 13 -0.04 -5.09 4.46
N LEU A 14 -0.98 -4.70 5.35
CA LEU A 14 -1.23 -3.31 5.69
C LEU A 14 0.03 -2.68 6.35
N GLY A 15 0.75 -3.44 7.17
CA GLY A 15 2.01 -3.00 7.74
C GLY A 15 3.04 -2.63 6.66
N MET A 16 3.15 -3.43 5.60
CA MET A 16 4.04 -3.14 4.46
C MET A 16 3.57 -1.90 3.68
N GLU A 17 2.26 -1.73 3.49
CA GLU A 17 1.70 -0.54 2.84
C GLU A 17 2.00 0.72 3.65
N VAL A 18 1.70 0.73 4.97
CA VAL A 18 1.96 1.88 5.83
C VAL A 18 3.46 2.17 5.97
N TYR A 19 4.31 1.15 5.96
CA TYR A 19 5.77 1.31 5.89
C TYR A 19 6.17 2.13 4.65
N VAL A 20 5.63 1.81 3.49
CA VAL A 20 5.90 2.54 2.24
C VAL A 20 5.32 3.95 2.29
N ASP A 21 4.08 4.11 2.77
CA ASP A 21 3.40 5.40 2.85
C ASP A 21 4.15 6.40 3.74
N VAL A 22 4.55 5.97 4.94
CA VAL A 22 5.30 6.82 5.89
C VAL A 22 6.69 7.14 5.34
N GLY A 23 7.40 6.16 4.78
CA GLY A 23 8.70 6.38 4.17
C GLY A 23 8.66 7.34 3.00
N PHE A 24 7.70 7.16 2.10
CA PHE A 24 7.46 8.04 0.97
C PHE A 24 7.18 9.49 1.42
N LYS A 25 6.22 9.69 2.31
CA LYS A 25 5.85 11.03 2.81
C LYS A 25 6.99 11.75 3.51
N THR A 26 7.82 11.01 4.22
CA THR A 26 8.95 11.59 4.98
C THR A 26 10.09 12.02 4.06
N TRP A 27 10.42 11.19 3.05
CA TRP A 27 11.65 11.38 2.29
C TRP A 27 11.44 11.93 0.88
N MET A 28 10.25 11.79 0.29
CA MET A 28 9.98 12.27 -1.07
C MET A 28 10.17 13.78 -1.26
N PRO A 29 9.77 14.66 -0.32
CA PRO A 29 10.06 16.08 -0.42
C PRO A 29 11.56 16.38 -0.50
N ASN A 30 12.36 15.72 0.33
CA ASN A 30 13.82 15.88 0.32
C ASN A 30 14.42 15.34 -0.99
N TYR A 31 13.95 14.20 -1.48
CA TYR A 31 14.37 13.63 -2.75
C TYR A 31 14.13 14.58 -3.92
N LEU A 32 12.93 15.16 -4.01
CA LEU A 32 12.58 16.12 -5.07
C LEU A 32 13.46 17.37 -5.01
N ALA A 33 13.69 17.91 -3.80
CA ALA A 33 14.51 19.11 -3.63
C ALA A 33 15.98 18.86 -3.98
N GLU A 34 16.57 17.75 -3.52
CA GLU A 34 17.98 17.42 -3.72
C GLU A 34 18.28 16.96 -5.16
N THR A 35 17.37 16.18 -5.77
CA THR A 35 17.61 15.60 -7.10
C THR A 35 17.30 16.56 -8.24
N PHE A 36 16.22 17.36 -8.09
CA PHE A 36 15.75 18.23 -9.16
C PHE A 36 15.96 19.72 -8.89
N GLY A 37 16.56 20.09 -7.74
CA GLY A 37 16.88 21.47 -7.42
C GLY A 37 15.68 22.39 -7.18
N VAL A 38 14.48 21.82 -6.93
CA VAL A 38 13.27 22.60 -6.64
C VAL A 38 13.27 23.09 -5.19
N SER A 39 12.60 24.23 -4.92
CA SER A 39 12.50 24.75 -3.55
C SER A 39 11.83 23.73 -2.61
N LYS A 40 12.23 23.70 -1.34
CA LYS A 40 11.66 22.78 -0.34
C LYS A 40 10.14 22.90 -0.21
N ALA A 41 9.60 24.11 -0.32
CA ALA A 41 8.16 24.36 -0.28
C ALA A 41 7.45 23.73 -1.48
N SER A 42 7.98 23.92 -2.70
CA SER A 42 7.46 23.31 -3.92
C SER A 42 7.59 21.78 -3.88
N ALA A 43 8.73 21.27 -3.43
CA ALA A 43 8.96 19.82 -3.29
C ALA A 43 7.93 19.17 -2.32
N GLY A 44 7.71 19.79 -1.16
CA GLY A 44 6.73 19.31 -0.18
C GLY A 44 5.29 19.31 -0.72
N LEU A 45 4.88 20.41 -1.36
CA LEU A 45 3.56 20.52 -1.97
C LEU A 45 3.35 19.47 -3.06
N ASN A 46 4.31 19.34 -3.98
CA ASN A 46 4.16 18.44 -5.13
C ASN A 46 4.25 16.95 -4.74
N ALA A 47 5.06 16.59 -3.74
CA ALA A 47 5.11 15.22 -3.21
C ALA A 47 3.74 14.78 -2.68
N VAL A 48 3.01 15.68 -2.01
CA VAL A 48 1.68 15.41 -1.48
C VAL A 48 0.63 15.49 -2.58
N LEU A 49 0.64 16.56 -3.39
CA LEU A 49 -0.40 16.86 -4.38
C LEU A 49 -0.58 15.73 -5.40
N TRP A 50 0.48 15.38 -6.12
CA TRP A 50 0.38 14.38 -7.20
C TRP A 50 0.01 13.01 -6.67
N HIS A 51 0.59 12.61 -5.54
CA HIS A 51 0.29 11.34 -4.91
C HIS A 51 -1.19 11.25 -4.47
N TYR A 52 -1.72 12.29 -3.79
CA TYR A 52 -3.10 12.25 -3.32
C TYR A 52 -4.15 12.49 -4.41
N LEU A 53 -3.83 13.25 -5.47
CA LEU A 53 -4.70 13.31 -6.65
C LEU A 53 -4.84 11.95 -7.30
N GLY A 54 -3.72 11.23 -7.46
CA GLY A 54 -3.75 9.84 -7.92
C GLY A 54 -4.55 8.93 -6.99
N ALA A 55 -4.32 9.03 -5.67
CA ALA A 55 -5.03 8.22 -4.68
C ALA A 55 -6.54 8.48 -4.68
N ALA A 56 -7.00 9.73 -4.81
CA ALA A 56 -8.41 10.06 -4.93
C ALA A 56 -9.06 9.38 -6.14
N LEU A 57 -8.41 9.43 -7.30
CA LEU A 57 -8.86 8.72 -8.50
C LEU A 57 -8.87 7.19 -8.26
N GLY A 58 -7.81 6.67 -7.65
CA GLY A 58 -7.69 5.24 -7.32
C GLY A 58 -8.77 4.74 -6.37
N ILE A 59 -9.13 5.53 -5.34
CA ILE A 59 -10.21 5.23 -4.41
C ILE A 59 -11.55 5.16 -5.18
N MET A 60 -11.83 6.13 -6.05
CA MET A 60 -13.06 6.16 -6.83
C MET A 60 -13.18 4.95 -7.79
N LEU A 61 -12.10 4.60 -8.45
CA LEU A 61 -12.07 3.45 -9.39
C LEU A 61 -12.10 2.13 -8.63
N GLY A 62 -11.29 1.99 -7.60
CA GLY A 62 -11.15 0.77 -6.79
C GLY A 62 -12.43 0.42 -6.04
N SER A 63 -13.12 1.40 -5.44
CA SER A 63 -14.39 1.18 -4.76
C SER A 63 -15.48 0.72 -5.75
N ARG A 64 -15.64 1.44 -6.88
CA ARG A 64 -16.62 1.05 -7.91
C ARG A 64 -16.36 -0.35 -8.47
N LEU A 65 -15.08 -0.68 -8.70
CA LEU A 65 -14.69 -1.99 -9.20
C LEU A 65 -14.98 -3.09 -8.15
N GLY A 66 -14.61 -2.85 -6.90
CA GLY A 66 -14.86 -3.75 -5.78
C GLY A 66 -16.35 -4.02 -5.59
N ASP A 67 -17.18 -2.97 -5.52
CA ASP A 67 -18.62 -3.09 -5.27
C ASP A 67 -19.38 -3.79 -6.42
N ARG A 68 -18.95 -3.56 -7.66
CA ARG A 68 -19.57 -4.21 -8.83
C ARG A 68 -19.21 -5.70 -8.92
N LEU A 69 -17.97 -6.03 -8.66
CA LEU A 69 -17.46 -7.39 -8.89
C LEU A 69 -17.64 -8.32 -7.70
N VAL A 70 -17.75 -7.80 -6.46
CA VAL A 70 -17.90 -8.62 -5.25
C VAL A 70 -19.14 -9.52 -5.31
N ARG A 71 -20.19 -9.09 -5.99
CA ARG A 71 -21.42 -9.88 -6.19
C ARG A 71 -21.20 -11.11 -7.07
N ARG A 72 -20.20 -11.08 -7.96
CA ARG A 72 -19.87 -12.21 -8.87
C ARG A 72 -18.69 -13.03 -8.37
N VAL A 73 -17.71 -12.38 -7.75
CA VAL A 73 -16.46 -12.99 -7.28
C VAL A 73 -16.20 -12.56 -5.84
N PRO A 74 -16.56 -13.35 -4.81
CA PRO A 74 -16.36 -12.98 -3.41
C PRO A 74 -14.92 -12.63 -3.02
N SER A 75 -13.92 -13.19 -3.73
CA SER A 75 -12.50 -12.91 -3.50
C SER A 75 -11.96 -11.72 -4.29
N VAL A 76 -12.80 -10.95 -4.99
CA VAL A 76 -12.35 -9.84 -5.84
C VAL A 76 -11.65 -8.74 -5.06
N ARG A 77 -12.06 -8.46 -3.82
CA ARG A 77 -11.38 -7.48 -2.97
C ARG A 77 -9.93 -7.84 -2.74
N PHE A 78 -9.61 -9.12 -2.50
CA PHE A 78 -8.22 -9.59 -2.40
C PHE A 78 -7.44 -9.41 -3.70
N MET A 79 -8.10 -9.55 -4.84
CA MET A 79 -7.47 -9.31 -6.15
C MET A 79 -7.18 -7.83 -6.37
N ILE A 80 -8.09 -6.93 -5.95
CA ILE A 80 -7.91 -5.48 -6.08
C ILE A 80 -6.79 -4.99 -5.15
N ILE A 81 -6.81 -5.37 -3.86
CA ILE A 81 -5.77 -4.96 -2.93
C ILE A 81 -4.41 -5.56 -3.31
N GLY A 82 -4.35 -6.83 -3.72
CA GLY A 82 -3.12 -7.45 -4.21
C GLY A 82 -2.63 -6.81 -5.51
N GLY A 83 -3.54 -6.58 -6.46
CA GLY A 83 -3.24 -5.89 -7.71
C GLY A 83 -2.74 -4.46 -7.50
N GLY A 84 -3.32 -3.72 -6.54
CA GLY A 84 -2.89 -2.38 -6.16
C GLY A 84 -1.44 -2.35 -5.69
N LEU A 85 -1.05 -3.28 -4.79
CA LEU A 85 0.34 -3.38 -4.35
C LEU A 85 1.28 -3.80 -5.50
N LEU A 86 0.93 -4.86 -6.24
CA LEU A 86 1.78 -5.36 -7.32
C LEU A 86 2.02 -4.33 -8.42
N LEU A 87 0.95 -3.66 -8.88
CA LEU A 87 1.03 -2.64 -9.90
C LEU A 87 1.64 -1.32 -9.39
N GLY A 88 1.64 -1.09 -8.08
CA GLY A 88 2.37 0.01 -7.46
C GLY A 88 3.89 -0.14 -7.51
N VAL A 89 4.42 -1.39 -7.48
CA VAL A 89 5.85 -1.67 -7.48
C VAL A 89 6.62 -0.98 -8.63
N PRO A 90 6.23 -1.14 -9.92
CA PRO A 90 6.98 -0.52 -11.02
C PRO A 90 7.00 1.01 -10.93
N PHE A 91 5.96 1.64 -10.38
CA PHE A 91 5.93 3.10 -10.27
C PHE A 91 6.78 3.62 -9.11
N ILE A 92 6.94 2.85 -8.02
CA ILE A 92 7.91 3.14 -6.97
C ILE A 92 9.34 3.11 -7.54
N VAL A 93 9.66 2.09 -8.32
CA VAL A 93 10.97 1.97 -8.98
C VAL A 93 11.14 3.11 -9.99
N TRP A 94 10.13 3.39 -10.80
CA TRP A 94 10.19 4.45 -11.81
C TRP A 94 10.42 5.83 -11.19
N MET A 95 9.71 6.19 -10.11
CA MET A 95 9.94 7.48 -9.45
C MET A 95 11.34 7.59 -8.81
N SER A 96 11.90 6.47 -8.31
CA SER A 96 13.25 6.45 -7.72
C SER A 96 14.37 6.57 -8.77
N LEU A 97 14.09 6.22 -10.02
CA LEU A 97 15.02 6.29 -11.16
C LEU A 97 14.69 7.43 -12.12
N ALA A 98 13.75 8.30 -11.78
CA ALA A 98 13.32 9.38 -12.65
C ALA A 98 14.46 10.39 -12.91
N THR A 99 14.70 10.68 -14.19
CA THR A 99 15.71 11.66 -14.63
C THR A 99 15.15 13.07 -14.77
N SER A 100 13.82 13.22 -14.78
CA SER A 100 13.12 14.50 -14.91
C SER A 100 12.11 14.67 -13.80
N TYR A 101 11.96 15.89 -13.31
CA TYR A 101 10.95 16.26 -12.32
C TYR A 101 9.53 15.88 -12.74
N VAL A 102 9.17 16.19 -14.00
CA VAL A 102 7.84 15.87 -14.54
C VAL A 102 7.59 14.35 -14.56
N THR A 103 8.58 13.58 -15.00
CA THR A 103 8.50 12.10 -15.02
C THR A 103 8.31 11.54 -13.63
N CYS A 104 8.98 12.11 -12.61
CA CYS A 104 8.81 11.73 -11.22
C CYS A 104 7.38 12.05 -10.72
N CYS A 105 6.83 13.23 -11.04
CA CYS A 105 5.45 13.61 -10.69
C CYS A 105 4.42 12.67 -11.32
N VAL A 106 4.60 12.27 -12.59
CA VAL A 106 3.74 11.30 -13.26
C VAL A 106 3.81 9.93 -12.58
N ALA A 107 5.01 9.47 -12.23
CA ALA A 107 5.17 8.21 -11.51
C ALA A 107 4.52 8.25 -10.12
N MET A 108 4.64 9.35 -9.37
CA MET A 108 3.95 9.57 -8.09
C MET A 108 2.43 9.54 -8.23
N PHE A 109 1.90 10.16 -9.28
CA PHE A 109 0.46 10.15 -9.55
C PHE A 109 -0.04 8.72 -9.82
N LEU A 110 0.65 7.98 -10.69
CA LEU A 110 0.27 6.60 -11.02
C LEU A 110 0.43 5.66 -9.80
N PHE A 111 1.50 5.81 -9.02
CA PHE A 111 1.64 5.12 -7.75
C PHE A 111 0.45 5.40 -6.83
N GLY A 112 0.04 6.68 -6.71
CA GLY A 112 -1.14 7.09 -5.96
C GLY A 112 -2.42 6.39 -6.42
N VAL A 113 -2.65 6.25 -7.74
CA VAL A 113 -3.84 5.55 -8.28
C VAL A 113 -3.92 4.10 -7.77
N PHE A 114 -2.82 3.36 -7.85
CA PHE A 114 -2.82 1.95 -7.41
C PHE A 114 -2.91 1.82 -5.89
N ARG A 115 -2.28 2.74 -5.16
CA ARG A 115 -2.42 2.84 -3.72
C ARG A 115 -3.88 3.14 -3.31
N GLY A 116 -4.54 4.11 -3.93
CA GLY A 116 -5.93 4.44 -3.66
C GLY A 116 -6.90 3.28 -3.93
N ALA A 117 -6.65 2.50 -4.99
CA ALA A 117 -7.41 1.27 -5.25
C ALA A 117 -7.23 0.23 -4.13
N TYR A 118 -6.03 0.11 -3.57
CA TYR A 118 -5.76 -0.70 -2.38
C TYR A 118 -6.54 -0.17 -1.16
N ASP A 119 -6.38 1.12 -0.82
CA ASP A 119 -6.97 1.75 0.37
C ASP A 119 -8.50 1.58 0.40
N SER A 120 -9.17 1.73 -0.74
CA SER A 120 -10.63 1.62 -0.84
C SER A 120 -11.19 0.23 -0.53
N ASN A 121 -10.41 -0.82 -0.65
CA ASN A 121 -10.85 -2.20 -0.47
C ASN A 121 -10.19 -2.92 0.72
N ASN A 122 -9.14 -2.35 1.31
CA ASN A 122 -8.36 -3.02 2.36
C ASN A 122 -9.20 -3.38 3.59
N PHE A 123 -9.89 -2.40 4.19
CA PHE A 123 -10.74 -2.66 5.38
C PHE A 123 -11.93 -3.53 5.05
N ALA A 124 -12.51 -3.40 3.86
CA ALA A 124 -13.60 -4.27 3.43
C ALA A 124 -13.15 -5.73 3.31
N ALA A 125 -11.98 -5.98 2.71
CA ALA A 125 -11.39 -7.32 2.63
C ALA A 125 -11.02 -7.88 4.02
N PHE A 126 -10.56 -7.02 4.94
CA PHE A 126 -10.26 -7.41 6.31
C PHE A 126 -11.53 -7.81 7.08
N PHE A 127 -12.61 -7.05 6.95
CA PHE A 127 -13.89 -7.35 7.61
C PHE A 127 -14.59 -8.56 7.01
N ASP A 128 -14.33 -8.94 5.76
CA ASP A 128 -14.83 -10.19 5.17
C ASP A 128 -14.27 -11.46 5.88
N VAL A 129 -13.13 -11.35 6.58
CA VAL A 129 -12.51 -12.48 7.30
C VAL A 129 -12.70 -12.44 8.81
N VAL A 130 -13.11 -11.31 9.38
CA VAL A 130 -13.31 -11.10 10.83
C VAL A 130 -14.80 -11.15 11.16
N GLU A 131 -15.17 -11.74 12.28
CA GLU A 131 -16.56 -11.75 12.75
C GLU A 131 -17.03 -10.32 13.08
N PRO A 132 -18.29 -9.94 12.73
CA PRO A 132 -18.81 -8.56 12.91
C PRO A 132 -18.65 -8.00 14.32
N ARG A 133 -18.83 -8.82 15.36
CA ARG A 133 -18.69 -8.41 16.76
C ARG A 133 -17.29 -7.92 17.14
N TYR A 134 -16.27 -8.26 16.34
CA TYR A 134 -14.87 -7.88 16.60
C TYR A 134 -14.34 -6.83 15.64
N HIS A 135 -15.14 -6.29 14.71
CA HIS A 135 -14.67 -5.37 13.67
C HIS A 135 -13.91 -4.16 14.24
N ALA A 136 -14.45 -3.49 15.27
CA ALA A 136 -13.81 -2.32 15.87
C ALA A 136 -12.45 -2.64 16.52
N SER A 137 -12.40 -3.69 17.36
CA SER A 137 -11.17 -4.12 18.03
C SER A 137 -10.15 -4.65 17.03
N ALA A 138 -10.59 -5.37 16.01
CA ALA A 138 -9.73 -5.90 14.98
C ALA A 138 -9.14 -4.78 14.10
N ALA A 139 -9.93 -3.74 13.75
CA ALA A 139 -9.45 -2.57 13.03
C ALA A 139 -8.39 -1.81 13.83
N GLY A 140 -8.61 -1.58 15.13
CA GLY A 140 -7.63 -0.94 16.00
C GLY A 140 -6.31 -1.73 16.07
N PHE A 141 -6.39 -3.04 16.23
CA PHE A 141 -5.20 -3.89 16.25
C PHE A 141 -4.47 -3.93 14.89
N ASN A 142 -5.23 -3.97 13.78
CA ASN A 142 -4.69 -3.90 12.43
C ASN A 142 -3.90 -2.61 12.21
N LEU A 143 -4.45 -1.45 12.61
CA LEU A 143 -3.78 -0.16 12.54
C LEU A 143 -2.56 -0.09 13.47
N MET A 144 -2.64 -0.65 14.68
CA MET A 144 -1.51 -0.71 15.61
C MET A 144 -0.31 -1.44 14.97
N ILE A 145 -0.54 -2.61 14.38
CA ILE A 145 0.52 -3.35 13.66
C ILE A 145 1.03 -2.51 12.49
N ALA A 146 0.13 -1.92 11.70
CA ALA A 146 0.50 -1.15 10.53
C ALA A 146 1.42 0.03 10.87
N PHE A 147 1.08 0.83 11.88
CA PHE A 147 1.90 1.94 12.31
C PHE A 147 3.18 1.51 13.03
N LEU A 148 3.20 0.36 13.69
CA LEU A 148 4.42 -0.22 14.23
C LEU A 148 5.45 -0.49 13.13
N PHE A 149 5.04 -1.05 11.99
CA PHE A 149 5.91 -1.19 10.82
C PHE A 149 6.27 0.17 10.21
N GLY A 150 5.30 1.07 10.11
CA GLY A 150 5.48 2.41 9.53
C GLY A 150 6.54 3.25 10.25
N CYS A 151 6.62 3.19 11.58
CA CYS A 151 7.57 4.00 12.33
C CYS A 151 9.05 3.66 12.07
N PHE A 152 9.35 2.46 11.59
CA PHE A 152 10.72 2.08 11.23
C PHE A 152 11.15 2.61 9.85
N SER A 153 10.20 2.93 8.98
CA SER A 153 10.48 3.31 7.58
C SER A 153 11.38 4.55 7.45
N PRO A 154 11.13 5.67 8.15
CA PRO A 154 11.99 6.84 8.05
C PRO A 154 13.44 6.57 8.47
N THR A 155 13.63 5.74 9.52
CA THR A 155 14.95 5.37 10.02
C THR A 155 15.71 4.51 9.02
N VAL A 156 15.06 3.51 8.42
CA VAL A 156 15.67 2.63 7.41
C VAL A 156 16.05 3.42 6.16
N LEU A 157 15.17 4.30 5.68
CA LEU A 157 15.47 5.15 4.54
C LEU A 157 16.58 6.16 4.85
N GLY A 158 16.60 6.72 6.06
CA GLY A 158 17.66 7.60 6.52
C GLY A 158 19.02 6.91 6.56
N TRP A 159 19.06 5.68 7.09
CA TRP A 159 20.28 4.85 7.08
C TRP A 159 20.72 4.54 5.65
N THR A 160 19.77 4.17 4.76
CA THR A 160 20.08 3.88 3.36
C THR A 160 20.63 5.13 2.65
N LYS A 161 20.08 6.31 2.93
CA LYS A 161 20.59 7.58 2.39
C LYS A 161 22.03 7.86 2.86
N ALA A 162 22.33 7.55 4.13
CA ALA A 162 23.66 7.82 4.71
C ALA A 162 24.77 6.94 4.12
N HIS A 163 24.44 5.70 3.69
CA HIS A 163 25.40 4.74 3.18
C HIS A 163 25.38 4.55 1.65
N TYR A 164 24.28 4.94 1.01
CA TYR A 164 24.03 4.82 -0.42
C TYR A 164 23.44 6.12 -0.97
N THR A 165 22.45 6.02 -1.85
CA THR A 165 21.73 7.16 -2.41
C THR A 165 20.27 7.18 -1.95
N MET A 166 19.65 8.36 -2.01
CA MET A 166 18.21 8.47 -1.70
C MET A 166 17.34 7.69 -2.71
N SER A 167 17.75 7.63 -3.98
CA SER A 167 17.10 6.80 -5.01
C SER A 167 17.09 5.33 -4.62
N THR A 168 18.22 4.80 -4.11
CA THR A 168 18.30 3.43 -3.61
C THR A 168 17.35 3.22 -2.42
N GLY A 169 17.29 4.17 -1.48
CA GLY A 169 16.36 4.13 -0.36
C GLY A 169 14.91 4.04 -0.80
N LEU A 170 14.49 4.91 -1.73
CA LEU A 170 13.13 4.86 -2.28
C LEU A 170 12.86 3.55 -3.04
N ALA A 171 13.84 3.02 -3.78
CA ALA A 171 13.68 1.75 -4.48
C ALA A 171 13.44 0.57 -3.52
N THR A 172 13.98 0.59 -2.29
CA THR A 172 13.72 -0.46 -1.28
C THR A 172 12.25 -0.53 -0.86
N LEU A 173 11.49 0.56 -0.98
CA LEU A 173 10.07 0.56 -0.72
C LEU A 173 9.30 -0.37 -1.68
N ALA A 174 9.81 -0.58 -2.90
CA ALA A 174 9.24 -1.52 -3.85
C ALA A 174 9.28 -2.96 -3.33
N ILE A 175 10.33 -3.32 -2.57
CA ILE A 175 10.46 -4.64 -1.95
C ILE A 175 9.36 -4.83 -0.90
N ALA A 176 9.10 -3.83 -0.07
CA ALA A 176 8.03 -3.89 0.93
C ALA A 176 6.64 -4.06 0.28
N TYR A 177 6.37 -3.36 -0.82
CA TYR A 177 5.12 -3.53 -1.59
C TYR A 177 5.00 -4.93 -2.19
N PHE A 178 6.10 -5.47 -2.72
CA PHE A 178 6.11 -6.83 -3.25
C PHE A 178 5.88 -7.87 -2.14
N VAL A 179 6.50 -7.71 -0.97
CA VAL A 179 6.23 -8.57 0.20
C VAL A 179 4.76 -8.47 0.62
N GLY A 180 4.20 -7.26 0.69
CA GLY A 180 2.77 -7.05 0.96
C GLY A 180 1.87 -7.77 -0.04
N PHE A 181 2.19 -7.72 -1.34
CA PHE A 181 1.48 -8.48 -2.37
C PHE A 181 1.52 -10.00 -2.12
N VAL A 182 2.69 -10.56 -1.81
CA VAL A 182 2.83 -12.00 -1.51
C VAL A 182 1.97 -12.40 -0.31
N LEU A 183 1.98 -11.58 0.76
CA LEU A 183 1.14 -11.80 1.94
C LEU A 183 -0.35 -11.82 1.58
N LEU A 184 -0.81 -10.93 0.71
CA LEU A 184 -2.20 -10.88 0.27
C LEU A 184 -2.60 -12.06 -0.62
N VAL A 185 -1.70 -12.55 -1.47
CA VAL A 185 -1.93 -13.77 -2.25
C VAL A 185 -2.10 -14.98 -1.31
N LEU A 186 -1.28 -15.09 -0.29
CA LEU A 186 -1.41 -16.14 0.74
C LEU A 186 -2.70 -16.00 1.54
N ALA A 187 -3.09 -14.77 1.92
CA ALA A 187 -4.35 -14.49 2.60
C ALA A 187 -5.56 -14.92 1.76
N GLY A 188 -5.58 -14.55 0.48
CA GLY A 188 -6.66 -14.90 -0.45
C GLY A 188 -6.77 -16.41 -0.69
N ARG A 189 -5.64 -17.13 -0.74
CA ARG A 189 -5.64 -18.61 -0.82
C ARG A 189 -6.24 -19.25 0.44
N ASN A 190 -5.87 -18.76 1.62
CA ASN A 190 -6.41 -19.24 2.88
C ASN A 190 -7.91 -18.94 3.02
N PHE A 191 -8.37 -17.77 2.57
CA PHE A 191 -9.77 -17.40 2.53
C PHE A 191 -10.59 -18.35 1.66
N ARG A 192 -10.13 -18.65 0.45
CA ARG A 192 -10.81 -19.59 -0.46
C ARG A 192 -10.89 -20.99 0.10
N ARG A 193 -9.83 -21.51 0.72
CA ARG A 193 -9.83 -22.84 1.35
C ARG A 193 -10.83 -22.93 2.50
N GLY A 194 -10.92 -21.90 3.35
CA GLY A 194 -11.88 -21.84 4.44
C GLY A 194 -13.34 -21.77 3.98
N SER A 195 -13.62 -21.07 2.87
CA SER A 195 -14.99 -20.96 2.32
C SER A 195 -15.47 -22.24 1.62
N VAL A 196 -14.57 -23.07 1.13
CA VAL A 196 -14.90 -24.38 0.53
C VAL A 196 -15.20 -25.40 1.63
N CYS A 197 -14.45 -25.39 2.73
CA CYS A 197 -14.68 -26.33 3.85
C CYS A 197 -15.97 -26.02 4.63
N GLY A 198 -16.39 -24.74 4.72
CA GLY A 198 -17.63 -24.34 5.41
C GLY A 198 -18.92 -24.54 4.60
N LYS A 199 -18.86 -24.92 3.33
CA LYS A 199 -20.03 -25.29 2.51
C LYS A 199 -20.28 -26.80 2.46
N ALA A 200 -19.41 -27.58 3.09
CA ALA A 200 -19.49 -29.04 3.12
C ALA A 200 -20.09 -29.60 4.45
N LEU A 201 -20.59 -28.74 5.32
CA LEU A 201 -21.37 -29.02 6.52
C LEU A 201 -22.75 -28.36 6.45
#